data_e12639c78107d887ef57c9d664d025ae
#
_entry.id   e12639c78107d887ef57c9d664d025ae
#
_cell.length_a   1.000
_cell.length_b   1.000
_cell.length_c   1.000
_cell.angle_alpha   90.00
_cell.angle_beta   90.00
_cell.angle_gamma   90.00
#
_symmetry.space_group_name_H-M   'P 1'
#
loop_
_entity.id
_entity.type
_entity.pdbx_description
1 polymer ?
#
loop_
_entity_poly.entity_id
_entity_poly.type
_entity_poly.pdbx_seq_one_letter_code
_entity_poly.pdbx_strand_id
1 'polypeptide(L)'
;GNVILKMYEGVGGVLIKKPENRAVLYAPWTLPDGRTVWGSAGWQFYHHRGLMDIKGSVPGFSSFLSRFTHPEELVCVTLLANKEGVDFTNLGRKIAGAFGDLLSTNYDDNRLFLMEGQFSADETAERLEKQLKALDIPVFAKFDHAKNAAEAGLELRPTTVLVFGAPKVGTGLMQADQSIALELPLKIAVWEDEAGSTWLAFPKMKQVAGEYGLENHPVVGNMQKLLEKL
;
A
#
# COMPACT_ATOMS: atom_id res chain seq x y z
N GLY A 1 11.43 23.74 -7.45
CA GLY A 1 12.20 22.74 -6.69
C GLY A 1 12.59 23.23 -5.30
N ASN A 2 13.33 24.34 -5.18
CA ASN A 2 13.83 24.82 -3.87
C ASN A 2 12.76 25.22 -2.86
N VAL A 3 11.61 25.71 -3.29
CA VAL A 3 10.53 26.09 -2.37
C VAL A 3 9.88 24.84 -1.78
N ILE A 4 9.66 23.84 -2.58
CA ILE A 4 9.08 22.56 -2.14
C ILE A 4 10.04 21.87 -1.19
N LEU A 5 11.33 21.76 -1.52
CA LEU A 5 12.34 21.22 -0.62
C LEU A 5 12.37 21.97 0.72
N LYS A 6 12.37 23.30 0.70
CA LYS A 6 12.35 24.10 1.92
C LYS A 6 11.07 24.00 2.74
N MET A 7 9.95 23.77 2.12
CA MET A 7 8.72 23.41 2.84
C MET A 7 8.88 22.11 3.62
N TYR A 8 9.68 21.22 3.07
CA TYR A 8 9.86 19.89 3.61
C TYR A 8 10.97 19.74 4.63
N GLU A 9 12.03 20.45 4.47
CA GLU A 9 13.13 20.44 5.42
C GLU A 9 12.68 20.78 6.84
N GLY A 10 11.57 20.89 6.95
CA GLY A 10 10.95 20.88 8.10
C GLY A 10 10.51 21.70 8.97
N VAL A 11 10.71 21.47 8.55
CA VAL A 11 11.82 21.85 8.46
C VAL A 11 11.68 23.26 8.60
N GLY A 12 12.20 23.79 8.89
CA GLY A 12 12.55 25.12 9.07
C GLY A 12 11.50 26.17 9.12
N GLY A 13 10.37 25.85 8.83
CA GLY A 13 9.32 26.82 8.88
C GLY A 13 9.66 28.09 8.13
N VAL A 14 10.24 27.95 6.94
CA VAL A 14 10.49 29.12 6.10
C VAL A 14 9.18 29.74 5.65
N LEU A 15 8.21 28.91 5.28
CA LEU A 15 6.87 29.36 4.87
C LEU A 15 5.81 29.08 5.94
N ILE A 16 5.85 27.91 6.57
CA ILE A 16 4.88 27.50 7.59
C ILE A 16 5.64 27.24 8.89
N LYS A 17 5.65 28.25 9.75
CA LYS A 17 6.46 28.24 10.97
C LYS A 17 5.90 27.34 12.08
N LYS A 18 4.58 27.24 12.16
CA LYS A 18 3.91 26.50 13.22
C LYS A 18 3.80 25.02 12.87
N PRO A 19 4.27 24.10 13.74
CA PRO A 19 4.21 22.66 13.50
C PRO A 19 2.79 22.16 13.22
N GLU A 20 1.80 22.67 13.97
CA GLU A 20 0.39 22.32 13.79
C GLU A 20 -0.14 22.65 12.39
N ASN A 21 0.28 23.76 11.80
CA ASN A 21 -0.12 24.13 10.44
C ASN A 21 0.58 23.25 9.39
N ARG A 22 1.78 22.76 9.69
CA ARG A 22 2.46 21.81 8.81
C ARG A 22 1.77 20.45 8.85
N ALA A 23 1.36 20.00 10.04
CA ALA A 23 0.64 18.74 10.19
C ALA A 23 -0.62 18.69 9.35
N VAL A 24 -1.36 19.80 9.23
CA VAL A 24 -2.57 19.88 8.39
C VAL A 24 -2.28 19.62 6.91
N LEU A 25 -1.11 19.99 6.40
CA LEU A 25 -0.74 19.74 5.00
C LEU A 25 -0.48 18.27 4.69
N TYR A 26 -0.16 17.49 5.72
CA TYR A 26 0.27 16.11 5.59
C TYR A 26 -0.69 15.13 6.26
N ALA A 27 -1.75 15.65 6.87
CA ALA A 27 -2.78 14.81 7.45
C ALA A 27 -3.68 14.23 6.35
N PRO A 28 -4.09 12.98 6.48
CA PRO A 28 -5.12 12.42 5.63
C PRO A 28 -6.45 13.14 5.87
N TRP A 29 -7.30 13.15 4.86
CA TRP A 29 -8.64 13.72 4.94
C TRP A 29 -9.67 12.61 5.11
N THR A 30 -10.61 12.80 6.03
CA THR A 30 -11.76 11.92 6.14
C THR A 30 -12.93 12.56 5.38
N LEU A 31 -13.47 11.82 4.42
CA LEU A 31 -14.65 12.22 3.65
C LEU A 31 -15.91 12.07 4.49
N PRO A 32 -17.02 12.73 4.10
CA PRO A 32 -18.30 12.62 4.81
C PRO A 32 -18.85 11.19 4.91
N ASP A 33 -18.44 10.31 4.02
CA ASP A 33 -18.79 8.88 4.02
C ASP A 33 -17.88 8.01 4.88
N GLY A 34 -16.95 8.62 5.63
CA GLY A 34 -16.01 7.94 6.53
C GLY A 34 -14.74 7.42 5.86
N ARG A 35 -14.61 7.50 4.54
CA ARG A 35 -13.38 7.06 3.85
C ARG A 35 -12.23 8.03 4.10
N THR A 36 -11.05 7.48 4.34
CA THR A 36 -9.82 8.25 4.44
C THR A 36 -9.17 8.44 3.08
N VAL A 37 -8.84 9.68 2.74
CA VAL A 37 -8.09 10.04 1.53
C VAL A 37 -6.67 10.39 1.93
N TRP A 38 -5.72 9.61 1.45
CA TRP A 38 -4.31 9.78 1.69
C TRP A 38 -3.71 10.74 0.66
N GLY A 39 -4.04 11.99 0.80
CA GLY A 39 -3.54 13.04 -0.07
C GLY A 39 -4.03 14.41 0.35
N SER A 40 -3.18 15.40 0.23
CA SER A 40 -3.51 16.79 0.51
C SER A 40 -2.65 17.71 -0.35
N ALA A 41 -3.17 18.87 -0.70
CA ALA A 41 -2.46 19.90 -1.47
C ALA A 41 -1.76 19.36 -2.74
N GLY A 42 -2.35 18.38 -3.42
CA GLY A 42 -1.79 17.75 -4.62
C GLY A 42 -0.83 16.59 -4.38
N TRP A 43 -0.48 16.32 -3.12
CA TRP A 43 0.38 15.21 -2.77
C TRP A 43 -0.43 13.95 -2.46
N GLN A 44 0.13 12.79 -2.84
CA GLN A 44 -0.31 11.48 -2.41
C GLN A 44 0.64 11.00 -1.32
N PHE A 45 0.11 10.59 -0.17
CA PHE A 45 0.87 10.07 0.94
C PHE A 45 0.77 8.56 0.99
N TYR A 46 1.84 7.95 1.48
CA TYR A 46 1.87 6.52 1.75
C TYR A 46 2.26 6.34 3.22
N HIS A 47 1.61 5.41 3.90
CA HIS A 47 1.70 5.26 5.35
C HIS A 47 3.08 5.08 5.93
N HIS A 48 3.98 4.54 5.17
CA HIS A 48 5.27 4.17 5.66
C HIS A 48 6.35 4.81 4.83
N ARG A 49 7.48 5.05 5.46
CA ARG A 49 8.71 5.54 4.84
C ARG A 49 8.69 6.99 4.34
N GLY A 50 7.74 7.79 4.80
CA GLY A 50 7.71 9.20 4.42
C GLY A 50 7.65 9.43 2.92
N LEU A 51 7.03 8.51 2.18
CA LEU A 51 6.89 8.61 0.74
C LEU A 51 5.74 9.52 0.37
N MET A 52 6.00 10.49 -0.49
CA MET A 52 5.01 11.44 -0.99
C MET A 52 5.25 11.71 -2.47
N ASP A 53 4.20 11.57 -3.27
CA ASP A 53 4.25 11.78 -4.71
C ASP A 53 3.31 12.90 -5.17
N ILE A 54 3.74 13.64 -6.19
CA ILE A 54 2.88 14.46 -7.04
C ILE A 54 3.04 13.98 -8.48
N LYS A 55 1.92 13.66 -9.11
CA LYS A 55 1.86 13.28 -10.52
C LYS A 55 1.13 14.35 -11.30
N GLY A 56 1.63 14.71 -12.45
CA GLY A 56 0.99 15.65 -13.36
C GLY A 56 0.97 15.10 -14.78
N SER A 57 -0.14 15.34 -15.48
CA SER A 57 -0.27 15.03 -16.90
C SER A 57 -1.03 16.19 -17.58
N VAL A 58 -0.48 16.65 -18.68
CA VAL A 58 -1.12 17.60 -19.60
C VAL A 58 -0.90 17.08 -21.02
N PRO A 59 -1.69 17.51 -22.00
CA PRO A 59 -1.51 17.05 -23.37
C PRO A 59 -0.04 17.14 -23.84
N GLY A 60 0.52 15.99 -24.20
CA GLY A 60 1.89 15.84 -24.64
C GLY A 60 2.98 15.74 -23.58
N PHE A 61 2.64 15.88 -22.28
CA PHE A 61 3.64 15.86 -21.21
C PHE A 61 3.19 15.08 -19.98
N SER A 62 4.13 14.46 -19.29
CA SER A 62 3.94 13.87 -17.97
C SER A 62 5.01 14.35 -17.01
N SER A 63 4.65 14.56 -15.76
CA SER A 63 5.56 14.92 -14.69
C SER A 63 5.36 14.07 -13.46
N PHE A 64 6.43 13.89 -12.72
CA PHE A 64 6.45 13.16 -11.47
C PHE A 64 7.44 13.83 -10.53
N LEU A 65 7.02 14.07 -9.31
CA LEU A 65 7.88 14.51 -8.23
C LEU A 65 7.60 13.60 -7.04
N SER A 66 8.59 12.86 -6.63
CA SER A 66 8.53 12.03 -5.45
C SER A 66 9.51 12.49 -4.41
N ARG A 67 9.11 12.40 -3.17
CA ARG A 67 9.93 12.67 -2.03
C ARG A 67 9.94 11.46 -1.13
N PHE A 68 11.12 10.97 -0.87
CA PHE A 68 11.38 9.90 0.06
C PHE A 68 12.05 10.51 1.29
N THR A 69 11.47 10.31 2.45
CA THR A 69 12.05 10.76 3.71
C THR A 69 12.22 9.60 4.67
N HIS A 70 13.41 9.50 5.17
CA HIS A 70 13.74 8.79 6.39
C HIS A 70 14.32 9.82 7.36
N PRO A 71 14.29 9.65 8.69
CA PRO A 71 14.91 10.60 9.61
C PRO A 71 16.34 10.99 9.27
N GLU A 72 17.08 10.09 8.64
CA GLU A 72 18.49 10.27 8.28
C GLU A 72 18.74 10.49 6.78
N GLU A 73 17.70 10.33 5.93
CA GLU A 73 17.85 10.41 4.48
C GLU A 73 16.71 11.19 3.83
N LEU A 74 17.04 12.09 2.96
CA LEU A 74 16.11 12.83 2.12
C LEU A 74 16.50 12.71 0.66
N VAL A 75 15.66 12.03 -0.13
CA VAL A 75 15.82 11.95 -1.59
C VAL A 75 14.59 12.53 -2.26
N CYS A 76 14.81 13.45 -3.21
CA CYS A 76 13.79 13.99 -4.10
C CYS A 76 14.08 13.55 -5.53
N VAL A 77 13.11 12.91 -6.17
CA VAL A 77 13.20 12.49 -7.57
C VAL A 77 12.17 13.27 -8.38
N THR A 78 12.65 13.98 -9.39
CA THR A 78 11.79 14.68 -10.36
C THR A 78 12.00 14.10 -11.74
N LEU A 79 10.93 13.66 -12.38
CA LEU A 79 10.94 13.10 -13.72
C LEU A 79 9.97 13.87 -14.61
N LEU A 80 10.41 14.16 -15.84
CA LEU A 80 9.62 14.84 -16.84
C LEU A 80 9.71 14.08 -18.16
N ALA A 81 8.60 13.97 -18.87
CA ALA A 81 8.58 13.44 -20.23
C ALA A 81 7.75 14.31 -21.16
N ASN A 82 8.17 14.40 -22.40
CA ASN A 82 7.41 14.95 -23.51
C ASN A 82 6.46 13.90 -24.12
N LYS A 83 5.82 13.14 -23.25
CA LYS A 83 4.84 12.10 -23.58
C LYS A 83 3.77 12.10 -22.51
N GLU A 84 2.52 12.06 -22.94
CA GLU A 84 1.35 11.97 -22.04
C GLU A 84 1.17 10.55 -21.48
N GLY A 85 0.61 10.46 -20.27
CA GLY A 85 0.19 9.19 -19.66
C GLY A 85 1.35 8.30 -19.20
N VAL A 86 2.56 8.82 -19.02
CA VAL A 86 3.68 8.04 -18.49
C VAL A 86 3.55 7.93 -16.97
N ASP A 87 3.51 6.71 -16.46
CA ASP A 87 3.64 6.44 -15.02
C ASP A 87 5.11 6.27 -14.65
N PHE A 88 5.62 7.23 -13.90
CA PHE A 88 7.01 7.25 -13.44
C PHE A 88 7.21 6.63 -12.04
N THR A 89 6.18 6.12 -11.41
CA THR A 89 6.23 5.69 -10.00
C THR A 89 7.35 4.69 -9.74
N ASN A 90 7.40 3.62 -10.50
CA ASN A 90 8.43 2.58 -10.34
C ASN A 90 9.84 3.08 -10.69
N LEU A 91 9.97 3.91 -11.72
CA LEU A 91 11.26 4.48 -12.10
C LEU A 91 11.76 5.43 -11.01
N GLY A 92 10.89 6.30 -10.48
CA GLY A 92 11.25 7.23 -9.40
C GLY A 92 11.72 6.49 -8.15
N ARG A 93 11.07 5.39 -7.79
CA ARG A 93 11.46 4.56 -6.65
C ARG A 93 12.80 3.85 -6.86
N LYS A 94 13.04 3.30 -8.04
CA LYS A 94 14.34 2.69 -8.40
C LYS A 94 15.47 3.70 -8.33
N ILE A 95 15.24 4.93 -8.83
CA ILE A 95 16.22 6.00 -8.73
C ILE A 95 16.48 6.36 -7.26
N ALA A 96 15.44 6.55 -6.46
CA ALA A 96 15.60 6.86 -5.04
C ALA A 96 16.38 5.75 -4.31
N GLY A 97 16.09 4.49 -4.56
CA GLY A 97 16.78 3.35 -3.97
C GLY A 97 18.26 3.24 -4.33
N ALA A 98 18.70 3.90 -5.43
CA ALA A 98 20.11 3.98 -5.78
C ALA A 98 20.88 5.01 -4.94
N PHE A 99 20.19 5.89 -4.20
CA PHE A 99 20.78 6.96 -3.39
C PHE A 99 20.59 6.77 -1.89
N GLY A 100 19.79 5.79 -1.46
CA GLY A 100 19.53 5.55 -0.04
C GLY A 100 19.10 4.12 0.24
N ASP A 101 19.91 3.38 1.00
CA ASP A 101 19.66 1.98 1.33
C ASP A 101 18.36 1.80 2.15
N LEU A 102 18.04 2.78 3.00
CA LEU A 102 16.84 2.79 3.84
C LEU A 102 15.57 3.10 3.04
N LEU A 103 15.72 3.66 1.84
CA LEU A 103 14.65 3.96 0.89
C LEU A 103 14.41 2.80 -0.08
N SER A 104 14.96 1.63 0.25
CA SER A 104 14.95 0.48 -0.63
C SER A 104 13.56 0.21 -1.20
N THR A 105 13.56 -0.08 -2.48
CA THR A 105 12.40 -0.25 -3.35
C THR A 105 11.60 -1.54 -3.09
N ASN A 106 11.95 -2.30 -2.07
CA ASN A 106 11.30 -3.56 -1.74
C ASN A 106 9.85 -3.41 -1.26
N TYR A 107 9.37 -2.16 -1.20
CA TYR A 107 7.98 -1.87 -0.88
C TYR A 107 7.26 -1.41 -2.15
N ASP A 108 6.61 -2.35 -2.79
CA ASP A 108 5.81 -2.07 -3.98
C ASP A 108 4.36 -1.76 -3.58
N ASP A 109 4.08 -0.48 -3.29
CA ASP A 109 2.71 -0.01 -3.03
C ASP A 109 1.77 -0.27 -4.22
N ASN A 110 2.32 -0.59 -5.41
CA ASN A 110 1.48 -0.95 -6.53
C ASN A 110 0.86 -2.35 -6.37
N ARG A 111 1.47 -3.22 -5.56
CA ARG A 111 0.96 -4.59 -5.37
C ARG A 111 -0.09 -4.72 -4.29
N LEU A 112 -0.13 -3.79 -3.33
CA LEU A 112 -0.99 -3.88 -2.15
C LEU A 112 -1.97 -2.72 -2.05
N PHE A 113 -3.19 -3.03 -1.61
CA PHE A 113 -4.05 -2.09 -0.92
C PHE A 113 -3.71 -2.08 0.55
N LEU A 114 -3.68 -0.87 1.13
CA LEU A 114 -3.55 -0.64 2.56
C LEU A 114 -4.77 0.13 3.03
N MET A 115 -5.37 -0.34 4.12
CA MET A 115 -6.53 0.29 4.72
C MET A 115 -6.36 0.36 6.22
N GLU A 116 -6.81 1.46 6.83
CA GLU A 116 -6.93 1.57 8.27
C GLU A 116 -8.20 0.89 8.75
N GLY A 117 -8.08 0.02 9.74
CA GLY A 117 -9.20 -0.69 10.36
C GLY A 117 -9.87 0.16 11.43
N GLN A 118 -11.17 -0.05 11.64
CA GLN A 118 -11.96 0.62 12.68
C GLN A 118 -12.03 -0.15 14.00
N PHE A 119 -11.56 -1.38 14.02
CA PHE A 119 -11.60 -2.31 15.15
C PHE A 119 -10.17 -2.75 15.48
N SER A 120 -9.98 -3.41 16.62
CA SER A 120 -8.69 -4.02 16.95
C SER A 120 -8.28 -5.04 15.88
N ALA A 121 -6.99 -5.35 15.81
CA ALA A 121 -6.47 -6.31 14.83
C ALA A 121 -7.16 -7.68 14.96
N ASP A 122 -7.36 -8.16 16.17
CA ASP A 122 -8.03 -9.45 16.45
C ASP A 122 -9.49 -9.42 16.02
N GLU A 123 -10.24 -8.39 16.41
CA GLU A 123 -11.63 -8.24 16.03
C GLU A 123 -11.79 -8.10 14.51
N THR A 124 -10.87 -7.38 13.84
CA THR A 124 -10.87 -7.24 12.40
C THR A 124 -10.66 -8.59 11.71
N ALA A 125 -9.70 -9.38 12.18
CA ALA A 125 -9.45 -10.72 11.64
C ALA A 125 -10.66 -11.65 11.83
N GLU A 126 -11.31 -11.61 12.99
CA GLU A 126 -12.53 -12.40 13.25
C GLU A 126 -13.71 -11.99 12.35
N ARG A 127 -13.87 -10.69 12.11
CA ARG A 127 -14.92 -10.17 11.22
C ARG A 127 -14.69 -10.62 9.77
N LEU A 128 -13.46 -10.57 9.30
CA LEU A 128 -13.07 -11.07 7.98
C LEU A 128 -13.35 -12.57 7.84
N GLU A 129 -13.01 -13.39 8.85
CA GLU A 129 -13.33 -14.83 8.84
C GLU A 129 -14.84 -15.08 8.77
N LYS A 130 -15.64 -14.35 9.56
CA LYS A 130 -17.10 -14.45 9.53
C LYS A 130 -17.66 -14.05 8.16
N GLN A 131 -17.12 -12.99 7.55
CA GLN A 131 -17.56 -12.51 6.25
C GLN A 131 -17.21 -13.49 5.14
N LEU A 132 -16.00 -14.03 5.14
CA LEU A 132 -15.57 -15.09 4.20
C LEU A 132 -16.49 -16.32 4.31
N LYS A 133 -16.79 -16.76 5.53
CA LYS A 133 -17.72 -17.86 5.78
C LYS A 133 -19.14 -17.56 5.27
N ALA A 134 -19.63 -16.34 5.47
CA ALA A 134 -20.96 -15.94 4.97
C ALA A 134 -21.02 -15.89 3.42
N LEU A 135 -19.88 -15.72 2.77
CA LEU A 135 -19.73 -15.75 1.31
C LEU A 135 -19.41 -17.16 0.77
N ASP A 136 -19.41 -18.18 1.61
CA ASP A 136 -19.03 -19.57 1.29
C ASP A 136 -17.62 -19.69 0.70
N ILE A 137 -16.69 -18.86 1.20
CA ILE A 137 -15.30 -18.87 0.79
C ILE A 137 -14.46 -19.55 1.87
N PRO A 138 -13.80 -20.67 1.56
CA PRO A 138 -12.96 -21.39 2.50
C PRO A 138 -11.77 -20.55 2.98
N VAL A 139 -11.57 -20.50 4.29
CA VAL A 139 -10.32 -20.07 4.93
C VAL A 139 -9.45 -21.31 5.08
N PHE A 140 -8.31 -21.36 4.41
CA PHE A 140 -7.41 -22.50 4.42
C PHE A 140 -6.46 -22.48 5.61
N ALA A 141 -6.05 -21.27 6.04
CA ALA A 141 -5.18 -21.08 7.18
C ALA A 141 -5.37 -19.69 7.79
N LYS A 142 -5.08 -19.62 9.10
CA LYS A 142 -4.92 -18.38 9.85
C LYS A 142 -3.58 -18.46 10.57
N PHE A 143 -2.72 -17.50 10.31
CA PHE A 143 -1.42 -17.38 10.96
C PHE A 143 -1.45 -16.22 11.93
N ASP A 144 -1.38 -16.52 13.22
CA ASP A 144 -1.19 -15.54 14.27
C ASP A 144 0.32 -15.38 14.52
N HIS A 145 0.89 -14.38 13.88
CA HIS A 145 2.33 -14.14 13.96
C HIS A 145 2.76 -13.62 15.33
N ALA A 146 1.89 -12.87 16.04
CA ALA A 146 2.20 -12.41 17.40
C ALA A 146 2.31 -13.58 18.37
N LYS A 147 1.38 -14.54 18.30
CA LYS A 147 1.45 -15.77 19.08
C LYS A 147 2.70 -16.59 18.73
N ASN A 148 2.97 -16.77 17.43
CA ASN A 148 4.16 -17.52 16.98
C ASN A 148 5.46 -16.86 17.46
N ALA A 149 5.52 -15.53 17.46
CA ALA A 149 6.66 -14.78 17.99
C ALA A 149 6.83 -15.02 19.50
N ALA A 150 5.74 -14.96 20.27
CA ALA A 150 5.75 -15.20 21.70
C ALA A 150 6.23 -16.63 22.03
N GLU A 151 5.80 -17.64 21.27
CA GLU A 151 6.27 -19.03 21.40
C GLU A 151 7.78 -19.18 21.09
N ALA A 152 8.33 -18.29 20.26
CA ALA A 152 9.75 -18.21 19.97
C ALA A 152 10.55 -17.30 20.93
N GLY A 153 9.89 -16.73 21.97
CA GLY A 153 10.51 -15.82 22.93
C GLY A 153 10.76 -14.41 22.38
N LEU A 154 10.01 -14.01 21.34
CA LEU A 154 10.07 -12.69 20.70
C LEU A 154 8.78 -11.91 20.94
N GLU A 155 8.87 -10.60 20.89
CA GLU A 155 7.72 -9.72 20.98
C GLU A 155 7.32 -9.23 19.56
N LEU A 156 6.03 -9.33 19.25
CA LEU A 156 5.43 -8.80 18.04
C LEU A 156 4.04 -8.27 18.38
N ARG A 157 3.71 -7.08 17.90
CA ARG A 157 2.35 -6.54 17.99
C ARG A 157 1.35 -7.47 17.29
N PRO A 158 0.06 -7.40 17.63
CA PRO A 158 -0.97 -8.18 16.96
C PRO A 158 -0.77 -8.16 15.44
N THR A 159 -0.56 -9.33 14.87
CA THR A 159 -0.30 -9.50 13.43
C THR A 159 -0.85 -10.85 13.00
N THR A 160 -1.89 -10.82 12.17
CA THR A 160 -2.57 -12.03 11.69
C THR A 160 -2.63 -12.02 10.17
N VAL A 161 -2.44 -13.19 9.55
CA VAL A 161 -2.65 -13.41 8.11
C VAL A 161 -3.73 -14.45 7.92
N LEU A 162 -4.77 -14.09 7.16
CA LEU A 162 -5.79 -15.01 6.68
C LEU A 162 -5.44 -15.46 5.26
N VAL A 163 -5.45 -16.77 5.03
CA VAL A 163 -5.23 -17.40 3.72
C VAL A 163 -6.52 -18.07 3.28
N PHE A 164 -7.08 -17.63 2.17
CA PHE A 164 -8.40 -18.06 1.74
C PHE A 164 -8.55 -18.09 0.22
N GLY A 165 -9.59 -18.70 -0.27
CA GLY A 165 -9.90 -18.72 -1.69
C GLY A 165 -10.80 -19.87 -2.11
N ALA A 166 -11.23 -19.85 -3.35
CA ALA A 166 -12.00 -20.92 -3.98
C ALA A 166 -11.13 -21.63 -5.01
N PRO A 167 -10.90 -22.95 -4.89
CA PRO A 167 -10.04 -23.68 -5.81
C PRO A 167 -10.42 -23.50 -7.30
N LYS A 168 -11.72 -23.49 -7.61
CA LYS A 168 -12.22 -23.26 -8.97
C LYS A 168 -11.77 -21.93 -9.58
N VAL A 169 -11.59 -20.91 -8.74
CA VAL A 169 -11.18 -19.56 -9.16
C VAL A 169 -9.68 -19.52 -9.40
N GLY A 170 -8.88 -19.98 -8.43
CA GLY A 170 -7.42 -19.97 -8.54
C GLY A 170 -6.89 -20.89 -9.64
N THR A 171 -7.52 -22.04 -9.84
CA THR A 171 -7.11 -23.01 -10.88
C THR A 171 -7.14 -22.39 -12.27
N GLY A 172 -8.12 -21.54 -12.58
CA GLY A 172 -8.19 -20.89 -13.89
C GLY A 172 -6.96 -20.04 -14.21
N LEU A 173 -6.41 -19.31 -13.23
CA LEU A 173 -5.16 -18.56 -13.40
C LEU A 173 -3.95 -19.49 -13.52
N MET A 174 -3.86 -20.51 -12.69
CA MET A 174 -2.75 -21.49 -12.76
C MET A 174 -2.75 -22.33 -14.04
N GLN A 175 -3.90 -22.51 -14.70
CA GLN A 175 -3.95 -23.15 -16.01
C GLN A 175 -3.38 -22.26 -17.12
N ALA A 176 -3.46 -20.94 -16.96
CA ALA A 176 -2.86 -19.99 -17.89
C ALA A 176 -1.36 -19.83 -17.64
N ASP A 177 -0.93 -19.72 -16.38
CA ASP A 177 0.46 -19.73 -15.95
C ASP A 177 0.59 -20.37 -14.56
N GLN A 178 1.24 -21.53 -14.46
CA GLN A 178 1.38 -22.26 -13.20
C GLN A 178 2.21 -21.50 -12.15
N SER A 179 3.13 -20.62 -12.57
CA SER A 179 4.00 -19.89 -11.63
C SER A 179 3.23 -18.90 -10.77
N ILE A 180 2.04 -18.44 -11.18
CA ILE A 180 1.16 -17.59 -10.36
C ILE A 180 0.67 -18.31 -9.09
N ALA A 181 0.89 -19.61 -8.97
CA ALA A 181 0.61 -20.37 -7.75
C ALA A 181 1.34 -19.80 -6.51
N LEU A 182 2.45 -19.08 -6.69
CA LEU A 182 3.16 -18.37 -5.60
C LEU A 182 2.31 -17.26 -4.97
N GLU A 183 1.40 -16.68 -5.73
CA GLU A 183 0.52 -15.59 -5.29
C GLU A 183 -0.80 -16.10 -4.70
N LEU A 184 -1.11 -17.37 -4.91
CA LEU A 184 -2.34 -18.01 -4.48
C LEU A 184 -2.07 -19.02 -3.35
N PRO A 185 -3.04 -19.27 -2.47
CA PRO A 185 -4.35 -18.62 -2.30
C PRO A 185 -4.25 -17.14 -1.93
N LEU A 186 -5.37 -16.42 -2.01
CA LEU A 186 -5.43 -15.03 -1.58
C LEU A 186 -5.08 -14.88 -0.10
N LYS A 187 -4.51 -13.74 0.25
CA LYS A 187 -4.08 -13.42 1.61
C LYS A 187 -4.53 -12.02 2.00
N ILE A 188 -4.94 -11.86 3.25
CA ILE A 188 -5.14 -10.56 3.90
C ILE A 188 -4.30 -10.57 5.16
N ALA A 189 -3.44 -9.57 5.31
CA ALA A 189 -2.73 -9.30 6.56
C ALA A 189 -3.48 -8.24 7.36
N VAL A 190 -3.57 -8.45 8.67
CA VAL A 190 -4.13 -7.50 9.64
C VAL A 190 -3.10 -7.32 10.74
N TRP A 191 -2.77 -6.08 11.08
CA TRP A 191 -1.79 -5.82 12.15
C TRP A 191 -2.08 -4.50 12.86
N GLU A 192 -1.45 -4.34 14.03
CA GLU A 192 -1.42 -3.11 14.79
C GLU A 192 -0.05 -2.42 14.62
N ASP A 193 -0.05 -1.11 14.35
CA ASP A 193 1.17 -0.32 14.24
C ASP A 193 1.66 0.21 15.60
N GLU A 194 2.71 1.02 15.60
CA GLU A 194 3.29 1.60 16.81
C GLU A 194 2.38 2.62 17.50
N ALA A 195 1.44 3.20 16.77
CA ALA A 195 0.48 4.14 17.29
C ALA A 195 -0.78 3.47 17.85
N GLY A 196 -0.90 2.13 17.73
CA GLY A 196 -2.07 1.35 18.11
C GLY A 196 -3.17 1.39 17.04
N SER A 197 -2.88 1.87 15.85
CA SER A 197 -3.82 1.81 14.72
C SER A 197 -3.79 0.45 14.06
N THR A 198 -4.97 -0.05 13.72
CA THR A 198 -5.11 -1.31 13.00
C THR A 198 -5.03 -1.09 11.50
N TRP A 199 -4.28 -1.94 10.82
CA TRP A 199 -4.07 -1.91 9.38
C TRP A 199 -4.46 -3.23 8.74
N LEU A 200 -4.98 -3.12 7.50
CA LEU A 200 -5.22 -4.26 6.61
C LEU A 200 -4.43 -4.08 5.32
N ALA A 201 -3.86 -5.18 4.83
CA ALA A 201 -3.22 -5.23 3.52
C ALA A 201 -3.71 -6.42 2.72
N PHE A 202 -4.00 -6.20 1.46
CA PHE A 202 -4.35 -7.27 0.50
C PHE A 202 -3.85 -6.94 -0.91
N PRO A 203 -3.65 -7.96 -1.77
CA PRO A 203 -3.07 -7.74 -3.08
C PRO A 203 -4.00 -6.98 -4.02
N LYS A 204 -3.43 -6.11 -4.84
CA LYS A 204 -4.06 -5.57 -6.05
C LYS A 204 -3.95 -6.60 -7.15
N MET A 205 -4.95 -7.45 -7.29
CA MET A 205 -4.89 -8.63 -8.15
C MET A 205 -4.56 -8.31 -9.61
N LYS A 206 -4.98 -7.17 -10.13
CA LYS A 206 -4.62 -6.74 -11.49
C LYS A 206 -3.13 -6.49 -11.65
N GLN A 207 -2.49 -5.92 -10.63
CA GLN A 207 -1.04 -5.66 -10.63
C GLN A 207 -0.27 -6.97 -10.50
N VAL A 208 -0.67 -7.80 -9.53
CA VAL A 208 -0.07 -9.12 -9.31
C VAL A 208 -0.17 -9.98 -10.56
N ALA A 209 -1.35 -10.11 -11.14
CA ALA A 209 -1.56 -10.89 -12.36
C ALA A 209 -0.81 -10.30 -13.58
N GLY A 210 -0.60 -8.99 -13.60
CA GLY A 210 0.16 -8.31 -14.68
C GLY A 210 1.63 -8.73 -14.74
N GLU A 211 2.22 -9.15 -13.63
CA GLU A 211 3.58 -9.70 -13.59
C GLU A 211 3.70 -11.04 -14.35
N TYR A 212 2.58 -11.70 -14.53
CA TYR A 212 2.43 -12.96 -15.27
C TYR A 212 1.75 -12.79 -16.64
N GLY A 213 1.50 -11.52 -17.07
CA GLY A 213 0.77 -11.23 -18.30
C GLY A 213 -0.73 -11.60 -18.27
N LEU A 214 -1.30 -11.74 -17.05
CA LEU A 214 -2.67 -12.20 -16.82
C LEU A 214 -3.61 -11.10 -16.30
N GLU A 215 -3.22 -9.83 -16.36
CA GLU A 215 -4.00 -8.69 -15.83
C GLU A 215 -5.41 -8.55 -16.41
N ASN A 216 -5.62 -9.07 -17.63
CA ASN A 216 -6.90 -9.07 -18.34
C ASN A 216 -7.67 -10.39 -18.20
N HIS A 217 -7.17 -11.37 -17.45
CA HIS A 217 -7.87 -12.63 -17.25
C HIS A 217 -9.19 -12.39 -16.49
N PRO A 218 -10.33 -12.97 -16.92
CA PRO A 218 -11.65 -12.67 -16.36
C PRO A 218 -11.77 -12.88 -14.85
N VAL A 219 -11.02 -13.81 -14.31
CA VAL A 219 -11.01 -14.15 -12.87
C VAL A 219 -10.40 -13.04 -12.04
N VAL A 220 -9.42 -12.29 -12.56
CA VAL A 220 -8.70 -11.23 -11.83
C VAL A 220 -9.64 -10.14 -11.31
N GLY A 221 -10.57 -9.68 -12.18
CA GLY A 221 -11.55 -8.69 -11.79
C GLY A 221 -12.52 -9.18 -10.69
N ASN A 222 -12.86 -10.46 -10.70
CA ASN A 222 -13.72 -11.05 -9.67
C ASN A 222 -12.98 -11.19 -8.32
N MET A 223 -11.72 -11.58 -8.35
CA MET A 223 -10.87 -11.64 -7.15
C MET A 223 -10.70 -10.24 -6.53
N GLN A 224 -10.46 -9.24 -7.36
CA GLN A 224 -10.31 -7.85 -6.89
C GLN A 224 -11.58 -7.34 -6.23
N LYS A 225 -12.74 -7.54 -6.86
CA LYS A 225 -14.05 -7.15 -6.30
C LYS A 225 -14.37 -7.86 -4.97
N LEU A 226 -13.94 -9.12 -4.84
CA LEU A 226 -14.09 -9.84 -3.59
C LEU A 226 -13.26 -9.17 -2.49
N LEU A 227 -11.98 -8.91 -2.74
CA LEU A 227 -11.07 -8.28 -1.79
C LEU A 227 -11.56 -6.89 -1.34
N GLU A 228 -12.10 -6.10 -2.26
CA GLU A 228 -12.66 -4.76 -1.98
C GLU A 228 -14.00 -4.81 -1.22
N LYS A 229 -14.67 -5.95 -1.20
CA LYS A 229 -15.94 -6.14 -0.52
C LYS A 229 -15.77 -6.64 0.93
N LEU A 230 -14.65 -7.28 1.21
CA LEU A 230 -14.29 -7.75 2.56
C LEU A 230 -13.90 -6.60 3.47
#